data_efb0d84ca088af35582340ad1c1c338c
#
_entry.id   efb0d84ca088af35582340ad1c1c338c
#
_cell.length_a   1.000
_cell.length_b   1.000
_cell.length_c   1.000
_cell.angle_alpha   90.00
_cell.angle_beta   90.00
_cell.angle_gamma   90.00
#
_symmetry.space_group_name_H-M   'P 1'
#
loop_
_entity.id
_entity.type
_entity.pdbx_description
1 polymer ?
#
loop_
_entity_poly.entity_id
_entity_poly.type
_entity_poly.pdbx_seq_one_letter_code
_entity_poly.pdbx_strand_id
1 'polypeptide(L)'
;MAFLQYDYQDQNRNWSGSATAPAGNNDDKEITTHFTTLGVQYMFNSSWGTQIEVPYDFRSFKTDIGGDDIVTRNWSQLGDIRLEGIYTGFFADRSAGVTFGVKLPTGDFKHDPDIVDRDTQIGTGSTDILLGGFYRGNITQDEKWDWFAQGLLDVPTLIQGQYRPGIELDTAAGIDYKGFSLGGVRISPVAQVVFSERTSDGGANADPENSGYERLMLSPGIEFHIHPVKIYADAEIPVYQNMTGNQLVAPVLFKVSMSYMF
;
A
#
# COMPACT_ATOMS: atom_id res chain seq x y z
N MET A 1 18.21 3.74 8.74
CA MET A 1 17.28 4.69 8.13
C MET A 1 15.96 4.64 8.90
N ALA A 2 15.37 5.78 9.23
CA ALA A 2 13.99 5.87 9.70
C ALA A 2 13.15 6.57 8.64
N PHE A 3 11.87 6.21 8.52
CA PHE A 3 10.97 6.86 7.57
C PHE A 3 9.57 7.04 8.15
N LEU A 4 8.90 8.06 7.67
CA LEU A 4 7.48 8.31 7.87
C LEU A 4 6.82 8.36 6.50
N GLN A 5 5.81 7.55 6.30
CA GLN A 5 5.00 7.52 5.09
C GLN A 5 3.57 7.92 5.43
N TYR A 6 2.97 8.68 4.54
CA TYR A 6 1.57 9.05 4.59
C TYR A 6 0.94 8.76 3.23
N ASP A 7 -0.15 7.99 3.26
CA ASP A 7 -0.95 7.70 2.07
C ASP A 7 -2.39 8.19 2.31
N TYR A 8 -2.95 8.81 1.28
CA TYR A 8 -4.34 9.28 1.30
C TYR A 8 -5.14 8.60 0.21
N GLN A 9 -6.29 8.08 0.61
CA GLN A 9 -7.20 7.40 -0.28
C GLN A 9 -8.64 7.80 0.04
N ASP A 10 -9.39 8.23 -1.00
CA ASP A 10 -10.81 8.54 -0.94
C ASP A 10 -11.55 7.66 -1.95
N GLN A 11 -12.15 6.58 -1.47
CA GLN A 11 -12.92 5.61 -2.23
C GLN A 11 -14.38 6.03 -2.23
N ASN A 12 -14.81 6.72 -3.29
CA ASN A 12 -16.15 7.33 -3.39
C ASN A 12 -16.88 7.01 -4.70
N ARG A 13 -16.36 6.03 -5.48
CA ARG A 13 -16.96 5.60 -6.73
C ARG A 13 -17.24 4.12 -6.68
N ASN A 14 -18.52 3.74 -6.89
CA ASN A 14 -18.85 2.32 -7.03
C ASN A 14 -18.39 1.79 -8.39
N TRP A 15 -17.76 0.62 -8.38
CA TRP A 15 -17.17 -0.03 -9.52
C TRP A 15 -17.50 -1.52 -9.52
N SER A 16 -17.74 -2.10 -10.71
CA SER A 16 -17.96 -3.54 -10.83
C SER A 16 -17.36 -4.02 -12.15
N GLY A 17 -16.61 -5.11 -12.12
CA GLY A 17 -15.80 -5.51 -13.26
C GLY A 17 -14.84 -4.38 -13.66
N SER A 18 -14.80 -4.04 -14.94
CA SER A 18 -13.93 -2.99 -15.49
C SER A 18 -14.63 -1.64 -15.71
N ALA A 19 -15.79 -1.40 -15.11
CA ALA A 19 -16.59 -0.18 -15.33
C ALA A 19 -17.19 0.38 -14.04
N THR A 20 -17.54 1.67 -14.08
CA THR A 20 -18.33 2.30 -13.03
C THR A 20 -19.70 1.62 -12.91
N ALA A 21 -20.14 1.40 -11.69
CA ALA A 21 -21.43 0.81 -11.38
C ALA A 21 -22.34 1.84 -10.68
N PRO A 22 -23.68 1.68 -10.75
CA PRO A 22 -24.60 2.55 -10.03
C PRO A 22 -24.32 2.56 -8.53
N ALA A 23 -24.31 3.74 -7.91
CA ALA A 23 -24.07 3.88 -6.47
C ALA A 23 -25.11 3.15 -5.59
N GLY A 24 -26.32 2.90 -6.11
CA GLY A 24 -27.35 2.14 -5.41
C GLY A 24 -27.09 0.63 -5.34
N ASN A 25 -26.09 0.11 -6.06
CA ASN A 25 -25.72 -1.32 -6.02
C ASN A 25 -24.77 -1.65 -4.85
N ASN A 26 -24.36 -0.65 -4.10
CA ASN A 26 -23.46 -0.82 -2.97
C ASN A 26 -24.00 0.00 -1.80
N ASP A 27 -24.13 -0.61 -0.63
CA ASP A 27 -24.57 0.09 0.57
C ASP A 27 -23.50 1.05 1.06
N ASP A 28 -22.22 0.75 0.84
CA ASP A 28 -21.13 1.66 1.10
C ASP A 28 -21.11 2.83 0.12
N LYS A 29 -20.92 4.03 0.66
CA LYS A 29 -20.96 5.27 -0.12
C LYS A 29 -19.61 5.96 -0.23
N GLU A 30 -18.79 5.85 0.82
CA GLU A 30 -17.49 6.53 0.87
C GLU A 30 -16.60 5.92 1.96
N ILE A 31 -15.35 5.64 1.61
CA ILE A 31 -14.30 5.24 2.57
C ILE A 31 -13.12 6.17 2.36
N THR A 32 -12.91 7.10 3.30
CA THR A 32 -11.71 7.94 3.32
C THR A 32 -10.72 7.36 4.32
N THR A 33 -9.50 7.10 3.88
CA THR A 33 -8.45 6.60 4.77
C THR A 33 -7.19 7.45 4.67
N HIS A 34 -6.66 7.81 5.82
CA HIS A 34 -5.34 8.40 6.01
C HIS A 34 -4.45 7.34 6.65
N PHE A 35 -3.57 6.75 5.88
CA PHE A 35 -2.59 5.78 6.37
C PHE A 35 -1.34 6.53 6.79
N THR A 36 -0.84 6.28 7.98
CA THR A 36 0.41 6.85 8.47
C THR A 36 1.30 5.74 8.99
N THR A 37 2.42 5.50 8.33
CA THR A 37 3.34 4.42 8.70
C THR A 37 4.68 4.98 9.15
N LEU A 38 5.08 4.64 10.39
CA LEU A 38 6.43 4.87 10.89
C LEU A 38 7.26 3.60 10.66
N GLY A 39 8.40 3.73 9.99
CA GLY A 39 9.28 2.61 9.74
C GLY A 39 10.72 2.87 10.14
N VAL A 40 11.39 1.78 10.54
CA VAL A 40 12.83 1.77 10.80
C VAL A 40 13.46 0.59 10.08
N GLN A 41 14.48 0.88 9.28
CA GLN A 41 15.30 -0.12 8.62
C GLN A 41 16.72 -0.04 9.16
N TYR A 42 17.28 -1.18 9.55
CA TYR A 42 18.63 -1.30 10.05
C TYR A 42 19.41 -2.41 9.32
N MET A 43 20.57 -2.07 8.77
CA MET A 43 21.47 -3.03 8.14
C MET A 43 22.53 -3.46 9.15
N PHE A 44 22.55 -4.74 9.51
CA PHE A 44 23.55 -5.34 10.43
C PHE A 44 24.94 -5.39 9.79
N ASN A 45 24.97 -5.60 8.48
CA ASN A 45 26.16 -5.60 7.65
C ASN A 45 25.79 -5.19 6.21
N SER A 46 26.71 -5.37 5.28
CA SER A 46 26.50 -4.98 3.89
C SER A 46 25.39 -5.74 3.16
N SER A 47 24.96 -6.89 3.68
CA SER A 47 24.02 -7.78 2.98
C SER A 47 22.74 -8.08 3.76
N TRP A 48 22.76 -8.02 5.09
CA TRP A 48 21.65 -8.39 5.94
C TRP A 48 21.12 -7.21 6.73
N GLY A 49 19.83 -7.08 6.75
CA GLY A 49 19.12 -6.07 7.54
C GLY A 49 17.77 -6.54 8.01
N THR A 50 17.08 -5.65 8.70
CA THR A 50 15.69 -5.82 9.14
C THR A 50 14.93 -4.52 9.02
N GLN A 51 13.61 -4.62 8.90
CA GLN A 51 12.69 -3.50 8.87
C GLN A 51 11.51 -3.78 9.79
N ILE A 52 11.06 -2.75 10.47
CA ILE A 52 9.80 -2.72 11.19
C ILE A 52 8.96 -1.58 10.67
N GLU A 53 7.67 -1.83 10.46
CA GLU A 53 6.67 -0.83 10.10
C GLU A 53 5.52 -0.86 11.08
N VAL A 54 5.14 0.31 11.57
CA VAL A 54 4.07 0.51 12.54
C VAL A 54 3.06 1.48 11.94
N PRO A 55 1.94 0.99 11.37
CA PRO A 55 0.90 1.83 10.83
C PRO A 55 -0.01 2.37 11.93
N TYR A 56 -0.46 3.61 11.76
CA TYR A 56 -1.52 4.23 12.53
C TYR A 56 -2.46 4.95 11.56
N ASP A 57 -3.68 4.46 11.46
CA ASP A 57 -4.60 4.86 10.41
C ASP A 57 -5.80 5.58 10.99
N PHE A 58 -6.29 6.58 10.26
CA PHE A 58 -7.58 7.20 10.47
C PHE A 58 -8.51 6.83 9.31
N ARG A 59 -9.72 6.39 9.63
CA ARG A 59 -10.73 6.01 8.64
C ARG A 59 -12.07 6.72 8.91
N SER A 60 -12.66 7.22 7.84
CA SER A 60 -14.04 7.67 7.78
C SER A 60 -14.81 6.74 6.84
N PHE A 61 -15.83 6.09 7.36
CA PHE A 61 -16.67 5.16 6.64
C PHE A 61 -18.11 5.67 6.62
N LYS A 62 -18.71 5.69 5.43
CA LYS A 62 -20.08 6.15 5.21
C LYS A 62 -20.86 5.08 4.46
N THR A 63 -21.91 4.58 5.07
CA THR A 63 -22.75 3.51 4.53
C THR A 63 -24.23 3.79 4.74
N ASP A 64 -25.08 3.18 3.91
CA ASP A 64 -26.53 3.17 4.02
C ASP A 64 -26.95 1.94 4.82
N ILE A 65 -27.60 2.16 5.95
CA ILE A 65 -28.08 1.07 6.83
C ILE A 65 -29.54 0.66 6.51
N GLY A 66 -30.07 1.12 5.37
CA GLY A 66 -31.39 0.84 4.88
C GLY A 66 -32.38 2.01 5.04
N GLY A 67 -33.30 2.13 4.09
CA GLY A 67 -34.31 3.20 4.10
C GLY A 67 -33.80 4.60 3.84
N ASP A 68 -32.68 4.73 3.08
CA ASP A 68 -31.98 6.00 2.82
C ASP A 68 -31.35 6.64 4.09
N ASP A 69 -31.14 5.85 5.15
CA ASP A 69 -30.52 6.32 6.37
C ASP A 69 -28.99 6.12 6.31
N ILE A 70 -28.29 7.17 5.92
CA ILE A 70 -26.84 7.16 5.74
C ILE A 70 -26.15 7.51 7.06
N VAL A 71 -25.31 6.60 7.55
CA VAL A 71 -24.51 6.78 8.75
C VAL A 71 -23.03 6.96 8.41
N THR A 72 -22.30 7.68 9.28
CA THR A 72 -20.86 7.86 9.17
C THR A 72 -20.18 7.38 10.46
N ARG A 73 -19.08 6.65 10.30
CA ARG A 73 -18.20 6.23 11.40
C ARG A 73 -16.80 6.78 11.16
N ASN A 74 -16.23 7.37 12.21
CA ASN A 74 -14.87 7.89 12.19
C ASN A 74 -14.08 7.28 13.34
N TRP A 75 -12.94 6.70 13.05
CA TRP A 75 -12.05 6.13 14.07
C TRP A 75 -10.60 6.17 13.64
N SER A 76 -9.71 6.01 14.59
CA SER A 76 -8.28 5.86 14.33
C SER A 76 -7.67 4.86 15.30
N GLN A 77 -6.73 4.07 14.82
CA GLN A 77 -6.06 3.04 15.60
C GLN A 77 -4.76 2.59 14.94
N LEU A 78 -3.99 1.80 15.69
CA LEU A 78 -2.87 1.06 15.11
C LEU A 78 -3.40 0.05 14.08
N GLY A 79 -2.71 -0.06 12.97
CA GLY A 79 -2.88 -1.14 12.01
C GLY A 79 -2.04 -2.37 12.36
N ASP A 80 -1.85 -3.24 11.37
CA ASP A 80 -1.10 -4.47 11.53
C ASP A 80 0.41 -4.22 11.33
N ILE A 81 1.21 -4.48 12.35
CA ILE A 81 2.67 -4.27 12.35
C ILE A 81 3.33 -5.28 11.41
N ARG A 82 4.29 -4.80 10.59
CA ARG A 82 5.11 -5.62 9.70
C ARG A 82 6.53 -5.72 10.24
N LEU A 83 7.09 -6.93 10.21
CA LEU A 83 8.46 -7.24 10.58
C LEU A 83 9.12 -8.01 9.45
N GLU A 84 10.19 -7.47 8.88
CA GLU A 84 10.83 -8.07 7.72
C GLU A 84 12.34 -8.21 7.90
N GLY A 85 12.89 -9.28 7.38
CA GLY A 85 14.32 -9.45 7.10
C GLY A 85 14.61 -9.00 5.68
N ILE A 86 15.79 -8.44 5.46
CA ILE A 86 16.26 -7.94 4.16
C ILE A 86 17.59 -8.61 3.83
N TYR A 87 17.71 -9.11 2.59
CA TYR A 87 18.97 -9.61 2.06
C TYR A 87 19.30 -8.97 0.72
N THR A 88 20.49 -8.37 0.62
CA THR A 88 20.99 -7.65 -0.57
C THR A 88 22.34 -8.15 -1.08
N GLY A 89 22.75 -9.34 -0.64
CA GLY A 89 24.09 -9.88 -0.94
C GLY A 89 24.23 -10.57 -2.29
N PHE A 90 23.27 -10.47 -3.20
CA PHE A 90 23.33 -11.12 -4.52
C PHE A 90 24.40 -10.51 -5.43
N PHE A 91 24.54 -9.18 -5.39
CA PHE A 91 25.49 -8.41 -6.21
C PHE A 91 26.32 -7.47 -5.34
N ALA A 92 27.54 -7.19 -5.77
CA ALA A 92 28.46 -6.32 -5.02
C ALA A 92 27.95 -4.87 -4.88
N ASP A 93 27.18 -4.40 -5.86
CA ASP A 93 26.56 -3.07 -5.89
C ASP A 93 25.21 -3.02 -5.14
N ARG A 94 24.73 -4.16 -4.62
CA ARG A 94 23.44 -4.30 -3.93
C ARG A 94 22.26 -3.84 -4.79
N SER A 95 22.35 -4.04 -6.08
CA SER A 95 21.28 -3.68 -7.03
C SER A 95 20.06 -4.55 -6.90
N ALA A 96 20.16 -5.74 -6.27
CA ALA A 96 19.03 -6.63 -6.01
C ALA A 96 18.94 -7.01 -4.53
N GLY A 97 17.73 -7.25 -4.09
CA GLY A 97 17.45 -7.77 -2.76
C GLY A 97 16.14 -8.52 -2.68
N VAL A 98 15.99 -9.26 -1.60
CA VAL A 98 14.73 -9.91 -1.21
C VAL A 98 14.37 -9.49 0.20
N THR A 99 13.06 -9.40 0.46
CA THR A 99 12.49 -9.24 1.79
C THR A 99 11.64 -10.44 2.13
N PHE A 100 11.59 -10.80 3.39
CA PHE A 100 10.75 -11.86 3.91
C PHE A 100 10.36 -11.53 5.34
N GLY A 101 9.11 -11.73 5.67
CA GLY A 101 8.64 -11.29 6.98
C GLY A 101 7.26 -11.75 7.33
N VAL A 102 6.71 -11.09 8.33
CA VAL A 102 5.36 -11.35 8.83
C VAL A 102 4.63 -10.04 9.09
N LYS A 103 3.34 -10.03 8.77
CA LYS A 103 2.38 -9.04 9.25
C LYS A 103 1.66 -9.63 10.45
N LEU A 104 1.59 -8.87 11.54
CA LEU A 104 1.01 -9.32 12.81
C LEU A 104 -0.37 -8.67 13.02
N PRO A 105 -1.38 -9.39 13.49
CA PRO A 105 -2.74 -8.87 13.70
C PRO A 105 -2.81 -7.99 14.95
N THR A 106 -2.12 -6.86 14.92
CA THR A 106 -2.06 -5.89 16.03
C THR A 106 -3.14 -4.82 15.95
N GLY A 107 -3.73 -4.61 14.77
CA GLY A 107 -4.85 -3.72 14.56
C GLY A 107 -6.17 -4.32 15.08
N ASP A 108 -7.06 -3.45 15.56
CA ASP A 108 -8.41 -3.88 15.91
C ASP A 108 -9.22 -4.15 14.64
N PHE A 109 -9.88 -5.29 14.61
CA PHE A 109 -10.71 -5.75 13.50
C PHE A 109 -12.20 -5.94 13.92
N LYS A 110 -12.61 -5.27 14.99
CA LYS A 110 -13.96 -5.40 15.58
C LYS A 110 -14.58 -4.04 15.92
N HIS A 111 -14.12 -2.96 15.27
CA HIS A 111 -14.69 -1.65 15.49
C HIS A 111 -16.11 -1.60 14.93
N ASP A 112 -17.11 -1.30 15.78
CA ASP A 112 -18.54 -1.17 15.45
C ASP A 112 -19.05 -2.25 14.45
N PRO A 113 -18.96 -3.57 14.79
CA PRO A 113 -19.12 -4.66 13.83
C PRO A 113 -20.56 -4.82 13.30
N ASP A 114 -21.51 -4.08 13.85
CA ASP A 114 -22.90 -4.06 13.38
C ASP A 114 -23.08 -3.09 12.19
N ILE A 115 -22.08 -2.22 11.93
CA ILE A 115 -22.16 -1.18 10.88
C ILE A 115 -20.93 -1.23 9.97
N VAL A 116 -19.74 -1.48 10.51
CA VAL A 116 -18.48 -1.49 9.77
C VAL A 116 -18.15 -2.90 9.32
N ASP A 117 -18.13 -3.10 8.01
CA ASP A 117 -17.82 -4.38 7.40
C ASP A 117 -16.44 -4.90 7.76
N ARG A 118 -16.29 -6.20 7.68
CA ARG A 118 -15.07 -6.88 8.11
C ARG A 118 -13.85 -6.52 7.29
N ASP A 119 -13.98 -6.29 6.00
CA ASP A 119 -12.94 -5.85 5.06
C ASP A 119 -12.64 -4.35 5.17
N THR A 120 -13.57 -3.56 5.74
CA THR A 120 -13.41 -2.14 6.02
C THR A 120 -12.69 -1.87 7.36
N GLN A 121 -12.45 -2.88 8.18
CA GLN A 121 -11.69 -2.74 9.44
C GLN A 121 -10.23 -2.33 9.18
N ILE A 122 -9.61 -1.54 10.07
CA ILE A 122 -8.19 -1.15 9.95
C ILE A 122 -7.29 -2.37 10.17
N GLY A 123 -7.53 -3.17 11.20
CA GLY A 123 -6.82 -4.43 11.41
C GLY A 123 -7.42 -5.57 10.60
N THR A 124 -6.58 -6.42 10.03
CA THR A 124 -7.04 -7.60 9.26
C THR A 124 -7.44 -8.78 10.15
N GLY A 125 -6.87 -8.86 11.36
CA GLY A 125 -7.02 -10.03 12.23
C GLY A 125 -6.37 -11.29 11.66
N SER A 126 -5.42 -11.16 10.73
CA SER A 126 -4.64 -12.27 10.18
C SER A 126 -3.15 -12.08 10.45
N THR A 127 -2.44 -13.20 10.61
CA THR A 127 -0.99 -13.22 10.53
C THR A 127 -0.60 -13.65 9.14
N ASP A 128 0.14 -12.83 8.43
CA ASP A 128 0.44 -13.03 7.04
C ASP A 128 1.94 -13.24 6.84
N ILE A 129 2.30 -14.03 5.83
CA ILE A 129 3.68 -14.18 5.36
C ILE A 129 3.90 -13.13 4.28
N LEU A 130 4.97 -12.35 4.42
CA LEU A 130 5.41 -11.34 3.47
C LEU A 130 6.63 -11.85 2.71
N LEU A 131 6.58 -11.80 1.38
CA LEU A 131 7.71 -12.15 0.50
C LEU A 131 7.87 -11.06 -0.55
N GLY A 132 9.01 -10.41 -0.56
CA GLY A 132 9.27 -9.32 -1.48
C GLY A 132 10.62 -9.43 -2.17
N GLY A 133 10.80 -8.58 -3.16
CA GLY A 133 12.06 -8.46 -3.86
C GLY A 133 12.13 -7.16 -4.66
N PHE A 134 13.34 -6.73 -4.93
CA PHE A 134 13.59 -5.56 -5.75
C PHE A 134 14.85 -5.74 -6.60
N TYR A 135 14.85 -5.03 -7.71
CA TYR A 135 16.01 -4.89 -8.59
C TYR A 135 16.07 -3.47 -9.16
N ARG A 136 17.28 -2.93 -9.31
CA ARG A 136 17.52 -1.62 -9.91
C ARG A 136 18.79 -1.63 -10.76
N GLY A 137 18.85 -0.74 -11.74
CA GLY A 137 20.01 -0.64 -12.60
C GLY A 137 20.06 0.69 -13.35
N ASN A 138 21.21 0.98 -13.97
CA ASN A 138 21.38 2.18 -14.79
C ASN A 138 20.85 1.91 -16.21
N ILE A 139 20.17 2.91 -16.79
CA ILE A 139 19.72 2.87 -18.20
C ILE A 139 20.79 3.48 -19.10
N THR A 140 21.41 4.59 -18.66
CA THR A 140 22.35 5.37 -19.46
C THR A 140 23.79 5.23 -18.95
N GLN A 141 24.78 5.31 -19.86
CA GLN A 141 26.19 5.21 -19.51
C GLN A 141 26.69 6.38 -18.63
N ASP A 142 26.02 7.53 -18.71
CA ASP A 142 26.31 8.69 -17.86
C ASP A 142 25.62 8.58 -16.49
N GLU A 143 24.97 7.43 -16.22
CA GLU A 143 24.29 7.10 -14.97
C GLU A 143 23.24 8.12 -14.52
N LYS A 144 22.64 8.88 -15.45
CA LYS A 144 21.61 9.85 -15.11
C LYS A 144 20.22 9.28 -15.03
N TRP A 145 19.98 8.16 -15.67
CA TRP A 145 18.70 7.47 -15.66
C TRP A 145 18.86 6.08 -15.07
N ASP A 146 18.09 5.81 -14.02
CA ASP A 146 17.97 4.49 -13.44
C ASP A 146 16.60 3.90 -13.75
N TRP A 147 16.51 2.59 -13.68
CA TRP A 147 15.26 1.86 -13.64
C TRP A 147 15.20 1.01 -12.38
N PHE A 148 14.01 0.72 -11.93
CA PHE A 148 13.77 -0.18 -10.82
C PHE A 148 12.54 -1.04 -11.06
N ALA A 149 12.51 -2.19 -10.40
CA ALA A 149 11.34 -3.05 -10.28
C ALA A 149 11.31 -3.61 -8.86
N GLN A 150 10.13 -3.72 -8.28
CA GLN A 150 9.91 -4.30 -6.97
C GLN A 150 8.57 -5.02 -6.91
N GLY A 151 8.45 -5.96 -5.99
CA GLY A 151 7.19 -6.65 -5.72
C GLY A 151 7.13 -7.14 -4.28
N LEU A 152 5.92 -7.24 -3.77
CA LEU A 152 5.59 -7.78 -2.46
C LEU A 152 4.36 -8.69 -2.60
N LEU A 153 4.47 -9.88 -2.06
CA LEU A 153 3.40 -10.85 -1.92
C LEU A 153 3.02 -10.94 -0.43
N ASP A 154 1.75 -10.71 -0.12
CA ASP A 154 1.15 -10.81 1.21
C ASP A 154 0.21 -12.02 1.23
N VAL A 155 0.52 -13.02 2.06
CA VAL A 155 -0.21 -14.31 2.13
C VAL A 155 -0.77 -14.51 3.54
N PRO A 156 -2.09 -14.32 3.74
CA PRO A 156 -2.75 -14.60 5.01
C PRO A 156 -2.68 -16.09 5.36
N THR A 157 -2.12 -16.41 6.53
CA THR A 157 -1.89 -17.80 6.99
C THR A 157 -2.70 -18.16 8.23
N LEU A 158 -2.63 -17.37 9.29
CA LEU A 158 -3.41 -17.56 10.51
C LEU A 158 -4.48 -16.49 10.59
N ILE A 159 -5.73 -16.89 10.77
CA ILE A 159 -6.90 -16.00 10.71
C ILE A 159 -7.64 -15.96 12.03
N GLN A 160 -8.29 -14.81 12.30
CA GLN A 160 -9.18 -14.62 13.42
C GLN A 160 -10.58 -14.21 12.93
N GLY A 161 -11.61 -14.48 13.74
CA GLY A 161 -12.97 -14.04 13.44
C GLY A 161 -13.55 -14.65 12.16
N GLN A 162 -13.11 -15.84 11.75
CA GLN A 162 -13.61 -16.55 10.54
C GLN A 162 -13.55 -15.70 9.26
N TYR A 163 -12.57 -14.81 9.16
CA TYR A 163 -12.31 -13.98 8.00
C TYR A 163 -10.86 -14.16 7.56
N ARG A 164 -10.68 -14.44 6.28
CA ARG A 164 -9.39 -14.53 5.62
C ARG A 164 -9.31 -13.44 4.55
N PRO A 165 -8.44 -12.44 4.69
CA PRO A 165 -8.15 -11.52 3.59
C PRO A 165 -7.68 -12.26 2.34
N GLY A 166 -7.92 -11.69 1.17
CA GLY A 166 -7.36 -12.20 -0.07
C GLY A 166 -5.83 -12.15 -0.07
N ILE A 167 -5.19 -13.05 -0.83
CA ILE A 167 -3.75 -12.95 -1.13
C ILE A 167 -3.55 -11.71 -1.99
N GLU A 168 -2.56 -10.87 -1.64
CA GLU A 168 -2.28 -9.63 -2.34
C GLU A 168 -0.87 -9.64 -2.95
N LEU A 169 -0.77 -9.23 -4.21
CA LEU A 169 0.49 -9.02 -4.93
C LEU A 169 0.56 -7.58 -5.39
N ASP A 170 1.51 -6.84 -4.85
CA ASP A 170 1.84 -5.50 -5.29
C ASP A 170 3.16 -5.49 -6.03
N THR A 171 3.20 -4.88 -7.20
CA THR A 171 4.43 -4.71 -7.98
C THR A 171 4.52 -3.30 -8.51
N ALA A 172 5.75 -2.78 -8.61
CA ALA A 172 6.02 -1.51 -9.24
C ALA A 172 7.27 -1.62 -10.11
N ALA A 173 7.23 -0.98 -11.27
CA ALA A 173 8.39 -0.81 -12.13
C ALA A 173 8.42 0.63 -12.63
N GLY A 174 9.61 1.22 -12.67
CA GLY A 174 9.73 2.63 -13.01
C GLY A 174 11.11 3.03 -13.43
N ILE A 175 11.19 4.30 -13.77
CA ILE A 175 12.43 5.01 -14.10
C ILE A 175 12.54 6.26 -13.25
N ASP A 176 13.74 6.61 -12.88
CA ASP A 176 14.04 7.87 -12.25
C ASP A 176 15.19 8.58 -12.96
N TYR A 177 15.08 9.89 -13.03
CA TYR A 177 16.15 10.75 -13.44
C TYR A 177 16.91 11.23 -12.21
N LYS A 178 18.24 11.03 -12.14
CA LYS A 178 19.07 11.40 -10.96
C LYS A 178 19.05 12.90 -10.63
N GLY A 179 18.30 13.64 -11.44
CA GLY A 179 17.86 14.97 -11.12
C GLY A 179 18.83 16.08 -11.46
N PHE A 180 18.43 17.26 -11.07
CA PHE A 180 19.20 18.48 -11.15
C PHE A 180 19.27 19.11 -9.75
N SER A 181 20.36 19.83 -9.49
CA SER A 181 20.55 20.50 -8.20
C SER A 181 20.13 21.97 -8.27
N LEU A 182 19.29 22.38 -7.33
CA LEU A 182 18.84 23.75 -7.17
C LEU A 182 19.00 24.16 -5.70
N GLY A 183 19.85 25.13 -5.41
CA GLY A 183 20.02 25.63 -4.04
C GLY A 183 20.47 24.58 -3.01
N GLY A 184 21.26 23.57 -3.43
CA GLY A 184 21.71 22.48 -2.57
C GLY A 184 20.73 21.33 -2.42
N VAL A 185 19.54 21.43 -3.01
CA VAL A 185 18.54 20.35 -3.09
C VAL A 185 18.67 19.65 -4.43
N ARG A 186 18.80 18.31 -4.43
CA ARG A 186 18.67 17.51 -5.66
C ARG A 186 17.21 17.11 -5.84
N ILE A 187 16.68 17.36 -7.04
CA ILE A 187 15.30 17.08 -7.44
C ILE A 187 15.31 15.99 -8.50
N SER A 188 14.68 14.87 -8.25
CA SER A 188 14.67 13.68 -9.10
C SER A 188 13.22 13.34 -9.48
N PRO A 189 12.78 13.60 -10.73
CA PRO A 189 11.52 13.11 -11.24
C PRO A 189 11.51 11.57 -11.32
N VAL A 190 10.38 10.98 -10.99
CA VAL A 190 10.14 9.53 -11.02
C VAL A 190 8.89 9.28 -11.85
N ALA A 191 8.88 8.21 -12.63
CA ALA A 191 7.68 7.72 -13.29
C ALA A 191 7.61 6.21 -13.14
N GLN A 192 6.50 5.70 -12.64
CA GLN A 192 6.33 4.27 -12.42
C GLN A 192 4.94 3.78 -12.83
N VAL A 193 4.87 2.50 -13.08
CA VAL A 193 3.64 1.73 -13.23
C VAL A 193 3.53 0.85 -11.99
N VAL A 194 2.38 0.87 -11.36
CA VAL A 194 2.05 0.03 -10.20
C VAL A 194 0.97 -0.94 -10.61
N PHE A 195 1.18 -2.21 -10.38
CA PHE A 195 0.17 -3.26 -10.53
C PHE A 195 -0.11 -3.86 -9.17
N SER A 196 -1.40 -3.97 -8.84
CA SER A 196 -1.89 -4.55 -7.59
C SER A 196 -3.00 -5.53 -7.91
N GLU A 197 -2.88 -6.74 -7.38
CA GLU A 197 -3.86 -7.82 -7.50
C GLU A 197 -4.16 -8.37 -6.11
N ARG A 198 -5.43 -8.55 -5.81
CA ARG A 198 -5.89 -9.21 -4.60
C ARG A 198 -6.95 -10.23 -4.94
N THR A 199 -6.78 -11.45 -4.46
CA THR A 199 -7.82 -12.49 -4.59
C THR A 199 -9.02 -12.16 -3.69
N SER A 200 -10.17 -12.78 -3.95
CA SER A 200 -11.34 -12.62 -3.08
C SER A 200 -11.07 -13.07 -1.66
N ASP A 201 -11.71 -12.40 -0.72
CA ASP A 201 -11.70 -12.75 0.70
C ASP A 201 -12.42 -14.07 0.94
N GLY A 202 -12.12 -14.75 2.04
CA GLY A 202 -12.70 -16.04 2.36
C GLY A 202 -13.06 -16.18 3.84
N GLY A 203 -13.86 -17.18 4.13
CA GLY A 203 -14.34 -17.47 5.48
C GLY A 203 -15.81 -17.11 5.68
N ALA A 204 -16.37 -17.46 6.85
CA ALA A 204 -17.81 -17.29 7.10
C ALA A 204 -18.24 -15.81 7.27
N ASN A 205 -17.27 -14.93 7.60
CA ASN A 205 -17.50 -13.51 7.78
C ASN A 205 -16.87 -12.66 6.64
N ALA A 206 -16.67 -13.27 5.47
CA ALA A 206 -16.20 -12.59 4.28
C ALA A 206 -17.35 -12.39 3.28
N ASP A 207 -17.21 -11.42 2.40
CA ASP A 207 -18.01 -11.24 1.19
C ASP A 207 -17.14 -11.51 -0.05
N PRO A 208 -16.96 -12.78 -0.46
CA PRO A 208 -16.12 -13.11 -1.62
C PRO A 208 -16.70 -12.64 -2.95
N GLU A 209 -17.99 -12.32 -3.00
CA GLU A 209 -18.66 -11.86 -4.22
C GLU A 209 -18.39 -10.37 -4.49
N ASN A 210 -18.01 -9.60 -3.46
CA ASN A 210 -17.69 -8.18 -3.55
C ASN A 210 -16.29 -7.86 -3.02
N SER A 211 -15.34 -8.77 -3.15
CA SER A 211 -13.96 -8.58 -2.73
C SER A 211 -12.98 -9.13 -3.77
N GLY A 212 -11.74 -8.60 -3.76
CA GLY A 212 -10.73 -8.94 -4.74
C GLY A 212 -10.73 -8.02 -5.97
N TYR A 213 -9.55 -7.78 -6.53
CA TYR A 213 -9.35 -6.83 -7.62
C TYR A 213 -8.05 -7.05 -8.39
N GLU A 214 -8.01 -6.46 -9.59
CA GLU A 214 -6.80 -6.20 -10.37
C GLU A 214 -6.75 -4.71 -10.69
N ARG A 215 -5.62 -4.04 -10.46
CA ARG A 215 -5.43 -2.61 -10.75
C ARG A 215 -4.09 -2.36 -11.41
N LEU A 216 -4.09 -1.50 -12.42
CA LEU A 216 -2.89 -0.94 -13.02
C LEU A 216 -2.94 0.58 -12.89
N MET A 217 -1.91 1.18 -12.32
CA MET A 217 -1.86 2.59 -12.04
C MET A 217 -0.60 3.21 -12.65
N LEU A 218 -0.72 4.41 -13.19
CA LEU A 218 0.41 5.26 -13.52
C LEU A 218 0.69 6.17 -12.34
N SER A 219 1.95 6.24 -11.93
CA SER A 219 2.35 7.03 -10.77
C SER A 219 3.53 7.94 -11.13
N PRO A 220 3.24 9.18 -11.59
CA PRO A 220 4.22 10.24 -11.64
C PRO A 220 4.58 10.68 -10.21
N GLY A 221 5.88 10.82 -9.96
CA GLY A 221 6.41 11.19 -8.65
C GLY A 221 7.60 12.14 -8.75
N ILE A 222 8.00 12.66 -7.60
CA ILE A 222 9.13 13.54 -7.43
C ILE A 222 9.85 13.26 -6.13
N GLU A 223 11.17 13.24 -6.17
CA GLU A 223 12.01 13.03 -5.00
C GLU A 223 12.92 14.22 -4.75
N PHE A 224 12.98 14.68 -3.50
CA PHE A 224 13.84 15.76 -3.03
C PHE A 224 14.90 15.18 -2.10
N HIS A 225 16.17 15.34 -2.42
CA HIS A 225 17.29 14.95 -1.59
C HIS A 225 17.91 16.16 -0.90
N ILE A 226 17.76 16.23 0.41
CA ILE A 226 18.30 17.26 1.30
C ILE A 226 19.07 16.54 2.40
N HIS A 227 20.29 16.05 2.07
CA HIS A 227 21.05 15.20 3.00
C HIS A 227 21.01 15.71 4.44
N PRO A 228 20.66 14.85 5.44
CA PRO A 228 20.44 13.39 5.40
C PRO A 228 18.97 13.00 5.14
N VAL A 229 18.11 13.95 4.76
CA VAL A 229 16.66 13.74 4.52
C VAL A 229 16.39 13.52 3.04
N LYS A 230 15.44 12.64 2.76
CA LYS A 230 14.88 12.40 1.44
C LYS A 230 13.35 12.46 1.55
N ILE A 231 12.71 13.22 0.67
CA ILE A 231 11.25 13.33 0.59
C ILE A 231 10.83 12.86 -0.79
N TYR A 232 9.89 11.96 -0.83
CA TYR A 232 9.27 11.46 -2.06
C TYR A 232 7.77 11.73 -2.02
N ALA A 233 7.19 12.12 -3.15
CA ALA A 233 5.75 12.27 -3.30
C ALA A 233 5.31 11.77 -4.67
N ASP A 234 4.17 11.10 -4.76
CA ASP A 234 3.54 10.68 -6.00
C ASP A 234 2.01 10.73 -5.95
N ALA A 235 1.42 10.57 -7.13
CA ALA A 235 -0.01 10.39 -7.30
C ALA A 235 -0.24 9.15 -8.17
N GLU A 236 -0.91 8.15 -7.62
CA GLU A 236 -1.23 6.90 -8.31
C GLU A 236 -2.60 7.03 -8.98
N ILE A 237 -2.60 7.02 -10.32
CA ILE A 237 -3.78 7.22 -11.15
C ILE A 237 -4.17 5.88 -11.78
N PRO A 238 -5.31 5.27 -11.39
CA PRO A 238 -5.77 4.04 -11.99
C PRO A 238 -6.07 4.22 -13.48
N VAL A 239 -5.40 3.45 -14.35
CA VAL A 239 -5.62 3.42 -15.81
C VAL A 239 -6.37 2.16 -16.24
N TYR A 240 -6.32 1.14 -15.42
CA TYR A 240 -7.13 -0.07 -15.53
C TYR A 240 -7.46 -0.58 -14.13
N GLN A 241 -8.68 -1.00 -13.94
CA GLN A 241 -9.11 -1.70 -12.73
C GLN A 241 -10.26 -2.64 -13.05
N ASN A 242 -10.24 -3.81 -12.41
CA ASN A 242 -11.24 -4.85 -12.53
C ASN A 242 -11.58 -5.33 -11.12
N MET A 243 -12.80 -5.07 -10.67
CA MET A 243 -13.27 -5.38 -9.31
C MET A 243 -14.22 -6.57 -9.35
N THR A 244 -14.05 -7.50 -8.43
CA THR A 244 -15.04 -8.57 -8.22
C THR A 244 -16.26 -7.99 -7.53
N GLY A 245 -17.44 -8.06 -8.17
CA GLY A 245 -18.67 -7.49 -7.62
C GLY A 245 -18.67 -5.96 -7.54
N ASN A 246 -19.37 -5.42 -6.57
CA ASN A 246 -19.48 -3.98 -6.35
C ASN A 246 -18.53 -3.54 -5.23
N GLN A 247 -17.56 -2.70 -5.56
CA GLN A 247 -16.57 -2.18 -4.60
C GLN A 247 -16.37 -0.68 -4.79
N LEU A 248 -16.07 0.01 -3.71
CA LEU A 248 -15.66 1.41 -3.79
C LEU A 248 -14.21 1.53 -4.24
N VAL A 249 -13.95 2.45 -5.17
CA VAL A 249 -12.61 2.74 -5.68
C VAL A 249 -12.28 4.22 -5.53
N ALA A 250 -10.99 4.50 -5.34
CA ALA A 250 -10.45 5.85 -5.34
C ALA A 250 -10.09 6.28 -6.78
N PRO A 251 -10.45 7.50 -7.21
CA PRO A 251 -10.06 8.03 -8.52
C PRO A 251 -8.55 8.33 -8.63
N VAL A 252 -7.90 8.58 -7.52
CA VAL A 252 -6.46 8.83 -7.37
C VAL A 252 -6.05 8.54 -5.93
N LEU A 253 -4.84 8.00 -5.75
CA LEU A 253 -4.23 7.82 -4.45
C LEU A 253 -3.01 8.75 -4.36
N PHE A 254 -2.72 9.26 -3.18
CA PHE A 254 -1.57 10.14 -2.96
C PHE A 254 -0.67 9.52 -1.90
N LYS A 255 0.63 9.58 -2.15
CA LYS A 255 1.66 9.11 -1.23
C LYS A 255 2.72 10.19 -1.01
N VAL A 256 3.11 10.36 0.24
CA VAL A 256 4.27 11.17 0.61
C VAL A 256 5.10 10.38 1.60
N SER A 257 6.39 10.27 1.37
CA SER A 257 7.29 9.66 2.33
C SER A 257 8.49 10.56 2.63
N MET A 258 8.91 10.56 3.88
CA MET A 258 10.12 11.25 4.34
C MET A 258 11.03 10.23 5.01
N SER A 259 12.27 10.12 4.57
CA SER A 259 13.26 9.24 5.16
C SER A 259 14.48 9.99 5.64
N TYR A 260 15.04 9.53 6.76
CA TYR A 260 16.27 10.03 7.39
C TYR A 260 17.32 8.93 7.41
N MET A 261 18.47 9.21 6.83
CA MET A 261 19.62 8.29 6.80
C MET A 261 20.61 8.66 7.91
N PHE A 262 20.91 7.71 8.80
CA PHE A 262 21.86 7.85 9.91
C PHE A 262 23.00 6.86 9.80
#